data_ac2716b88a68f834f346353513aadd82
#
_entry.id   ac2716b88a68f834f346353513aadd82
#
_cell.length_a   1.000
_cell.length_b   1.000
_cell.length_c   1.000
_cell.angle_alpha   90.00
_cell.angle_beta   90.00
_cell.angle_gamma   90.00
#
_symmetry.space_group_name_H-M   'P 1'
#
loop_
_entity.id
_entity.type
_entity.pdbx_description
1 polymer ?
#
loop_
_entity_poly.entity_id
_entity_poly.type
_entity_poly.pdbx_seq_one_letter_code
_entity_poly.pdbx_strand_id
1 'polypeptide(L)'
;MSNSQNTNSHVVVWFEIPADKPERAQSFYNKLFGWNISPMPGAQDYWFVNTGQDDGTRNGGMIMRKHETQPITNYISVPSVSEFSVKVQKLGGTVCKPKTAVPTMGYFAVCRDTENNEFAIWEMDEQAK
;
A
#
# COMPACT_ATOMS: atom_id res chain seq x y z
N MET A 1 8.39 24.24 -11.36
CA MET A 1 8.20 23.46 -11.31
C MET A 1 7.93 22.55 -10.85
N SER A 2 7.98 22.34 -11.01
CA SER A 2 7.72 21.51 -10.22
C SER A 2 6.68 20.45 -10.36
N ASN A 3 5.56 20.66 -10.86
CA ASN A 3 4.51 19.67 -11.01
C ASN A 3 4.88 18.53 -11.92
N SER A 4 5.61 18.82 -12.97
CA SER A 4 6.08 17.78 -13.86
C SER A 4 6.98 16.78 -13.14
N GLN A 5 7.68 17.24 -12.14
CA GLN A 5 8.51 16.35 -11.33
C GLN A 5 7.66 15.37 -10.55
N ASN A 6 6.51 15.84 -10.03
CA ASN A 6 5.62 15.00 -9.26
C ASN A 6 5.02 13.89 -10.10
N THR A 7 4.74 14.18 -11.39
CA THR A 7 4.16 13.16 -12.28
C THR A 7 5.15 12.05 -12.58
N ASN A 8 6.46 12.33 -12.42
CA ASN A 8 7.50 11.34 -12.66
C ASN A 8 8.03 10.72 -11.38
N SER A 9 7.50 11.13 -10.25
CA SER A 9 7.96 10.68 -8.95
C SER A 9 7.14 9.46 -8.53
N HIS A 10 7.85 8.34 -8.34
CA HIS A 10 7.21 7.09 -7.94
C HIS A 10 7.72 6.73 -6.55
N VAL A 11 7.19 7.45 -5.57
CA VAL A 11 7.61 7.26 -4.19
C VAL A 11 6.79 6.18 -3.53
N VAL A 12 7.36 5.58 -2.49
CA VAL A 12 6.62 4.67 -1.63
C VAL A 12 5.70 5.53 -0.78
N VAL A 13 4.39 5.37 -0.96
CA VAL A 13 3.40 6.21 -0.28
C VAL A 13 2.69 5.49 0.86
N TRP A 14 2.85 4.18 0.95
CA TRP A 14 2.11 3.38 1.92
C TRP A 14 2.83 2.04 2.08
N PHE A 15 2.79 1.48 3.27
CA PHE A 15 3.19 0.09 3.50
C PHE A 15 2.02 -0.64 4.13
N GLU A 16 1.99 -1.95 4.02
CA GLU A 16 0.90 -2.75 4.57
C GLU A 16 1.48 -3.96 5.27
N ILE A 17 1.23 -4.06 6.56
CA ILE A 17 1.80 -5.10 7.42
C ILE A 17 0.74 -6.17 7.66
N PRO A 18 0.98 -7.43 7.28
CA PRO A 18 0.05 -8.51 7.62
C PRO A 18 0.26 -8.96 9.06
N ALA A 19 -0.82 -9.32 9.73
CA ALA A 19 -0.76 -9.78 11.11
C ALA A 19 -1.73 -10.93 11.33
N ASP A 20 -1.26 -11.96 12.04
CA ASP A 20 -2.13 -13.07 12.44
C ASP A 20 -3.03 -12.63 13.59
N LYS A 21 -2.48 -11.85 14.51
CA LYS A 21 -3.22 -11.29 15.64
C LYS A 21 -2.96 -9.79 15.68
N PRO A 22 -3.80 -9.01 15.01
CA PRO A 22 -3.58 -7.56 14.92
C PRO A 22 -3.43 -6.86 16.26
N GLU A 23 -4.21 -7.25 17.25
CA GLU A 23 -4.11 -6.62 18.57
C GLU A 23 -2.75 -6.84 19.21
N ARG A 24 -2.21 -8.02 19.04
CA ARG A 24 -0.88 -8.34 19.55
C ARG A 24 0.20 -7.51 18.85
N ALA A 25 0.09 -7.39 17.52
CA ALA A 25 1.02 -6.60 16.74
C ALA A 25 0.93 -5.12 17.09
N GLN A 26 -0.29 -4.60 17.27
CA GLN A 26 -0.52 -3.21 17.66
C GLN A 26 0.15 -2.89 18.98
N SER A 27 0.00 -3.76 19.95
CA SER A 27 0.62 -3.58 21.26
C SER A 27 2.14 -3.57 21.14
N PHE A 28 2.68 -4.48 20.35
CA PHE A 28 4.12 -4.58 20.15
C PHE A 28 4.69 -3.27 19.55
N TYR A 29 4.13 -2.81 18.46
CA TYR A 29 4.63 -1.61 17.79
C TYR A 29 4.40 -0.34 18.60
N ASN A 30 3.29 -0.28 19.33
CA ASN A 30 3.00 0.86 20.18
C ASN A 30 4.02 0.95 21.32
N LYS A 31 4.30 -0.15 22.00
CA LYS A 31 5.23 -0.16 23.11
C LYS A 31 6.66 0.07 22.65
N LEU A 32 7.01 -0.43 21.48
CA LEU A 32 8.38 -0.34 20.98
C LEU A 32 8.68 1.04 20.40
N PHE A 33 7.80 1.57 19.56
CA PHE A 33 8.03 2.79 18.81
C PHE A 33 7.05 3.92 19.12
N GLY A 34 6.00 3.65 19.88
CA GLY A 34 4.96 4.64 20.10
C GLY A 34 4.01 4.80 18.92
N TRP A 35 4.03 3.88 17.97
CA TRP A 35 3.13 3.93 16.82
C TRP A 35 1.69 3.80 17.28
N ASN A 36 0.82 4.63 16.68
CA ASN A 36 -0.60 4.61 16.99
C ASN A 36 -1.33 3.87 15.88
N ILE A 37 -1.90 2.72 16.22
CA ILE A 37 -2.58 1.86 15.26
C ILE A 37 -4.05 1.78 15.66
N SER A 38 -4.94 2.17 14.74
CA SER A 38 -6.37 2.25 15.04
C SER A 38 -7.19 1.72 13.86
N PRO A 39 -8.42 1.25 14.13
CA PRO A 39 -9.27 0.75 13.04
C PRO A 39 -9.49 1.80 11.96
N MET A 40 -9.42 1.38 10.71
CA MET A 40 -9.69 2.26 9.58
C MET A 40 -11.21 2.40 9.43
N PRO A 41 -11.76 3.63 9.46
CA PRO A 41 -13.20 3.81 9.29
C PRO A 41 -13.70 3.25 7.96
N GLY A 42 -14.81 2.53 8.02
CA GLY A 42 -15.43 2.00 6.82
C GLY A 42 -14.79 0.74 6.24
N ALA A 43 -13.74 0.24 6.87
CA ALA A 43 -13.06 -0.96 6.41
C ALA A 43 -13.09 -2.00 7.52
N GLN A 44 -13.30 -3.25 7.13
CA GLN A 44 -13.29 -4.36 8.07
C GLN A 44 -11.91 -5.00 8.09
N ASP A 45 -11.41 -5.30 9.28
CA ASP A 45 -10.12 -5.97 9.45
C ASP A 45 -8.97 -5.21 8.77
N TYR A 46 -9.03 -3.89 8.85
CA TYR A 46 -7.97 -3.02 8.36
C TYR A 46 -7.70 -1.92 9.37
N TRP A 47 -6.44 -1.65 9.64
CA TRP A 47 -6.03 -0.69 10.65
C TRP A 47 -5.07 0.33 10.05
N PHE A 48 -5.19 1.56 10.48
CA PHE A 48 -4.30 2.65 10.09
C PHE A 48 -3.10 2.67 11.04
N VAL A 49 -1.90 2.67 10.47
CA VAL A 49 -0.64 2.70 11.22
C VAL A 49 -0.06 4.11 11.10
N ASN A 50 -0.14 4.85 12.19
CA ASN A 50 0.40 6.20 12.25
C ASN A 50 1.76 6.16 12.92
N THR A 51 2.81 6.45 12.15
CA THR A 51 4.18 6.39 12.68
C THR A 51 4.65 7.71 13.27
N GLY A 52 3.75 8.73 13.31
CA GLY A 52 4.04 9.95 14.05
C GLY A 52 4.34 11.19 13.22
N GLN A 53 4.23 11.10 11.88
CA GLN A 53 4.42 12.27 11.04
C GLN A 53 3.10 13.01 10.88
N ASP A 54 3.09 14.29 11.23
CA ASP A 54 1.88 15.10 11.17
C ASP A 54 1.39 15.37 9.75
N ASP A 55 2.29 15.31 8.79
CA ASP A 55 1.95 15.59 7.39
C ASP A 55 1.31 14.41 6.68
N GLY A 56 1.06 13.31 7.39
CA GLY A 56 0.43 12.13 6.81
C GLY A 56 1.34 11.26 5.98
N THR A 57 2.62 11.60 5.90
CA THR A 57 3.58 10.76 5.17
C THR A 57 4.12 9.65 6.07
N ARG A 58 4.66 8.63 5.45
CA ARG A 58 5.29 7.50 6.14
C ARG A 58 4.35 6.74 7.05
N ASN A 59 3.09 6.72 6.68
CA ASN A 59 2.07 5.94 7.37
C ASN A 59 1.71 4.73 6.53
N GLY A 60 1.02 3.80 7.13
CA GLY A 60 0.64 2.58 6.42
C GLY A 60 -0.58 1.93 7.01
N GLY A 61 -0.78 0.69 6.65
CA GLY A 61 -1.91 -0.11 7.10
C GLY A 61 -1.46 -1.44 7.68
N MET A 62 -2.38 -2.06 8.37
CA MET A 62 -2.22 -3.41 8.88
C MET A 62 -3.45 -4.20 8.46
N ILE A 63 -3.25 -5.43 8.03
CA ILE A 63 -4.35 -6.30 7.61
C ILE A 63 -4.22 -7.66 8.27
N MET A 64 -5.33 -8.39 8.28
CA MET A 64 -5.27 -9.80 8.67
C MET A 64 -4.44 -10.56 7.65
N ARG A 65 -3.52 -11.39 8.10
CA ARG A 65 -2.72 -12.21 7.20
C ARG A 65 -3.62 -13.19 6.47
N LYS A 66 -3.43 -13.29 5.17
CA LYS A 66 -4.26 -14.15 4.32
C LYS A 66 -3.60 -15.48 4.00
N HIS A 67 -2.29 -15.54 4.03
CA HIS A 67 -1.54 -16.78 3.82
C HIS A 67 -0.18 -16.66 4.49
N GLU A 68 0.41 -17.82 4.81
CA GLU A 68 1.63 -17.89 5.63
C GLU A 68 2.77 -17.03 5.13
N THR A 69 2.93 -16.94 3.82
CA THR A 69 4.07 -16.26 3.22
C THR A 69 3.77 -14.85 2.79
N GLN A 70 2.63 -14.30 3.21
CA GLN A 70 2.27 -12.94 2.82
C GLN A 70 3.28 -11.94 3.39
N PRO A 71 3.92 -11.14 2.54
CA PRO A 71 4.95 -10.19 2.98
C PRO A 71 4.34 -8.85 3.37
N ILE A 72 5.18 -8.00 3.95
CA ILE A 72 4.87 -6.58 4.03
C ILE A 72 4.93 -6.05 2.61
N THR A 73 3.92 -5.30 2.19
CA THR A 73 3.82 -4.79 0.83
C THR A 73 3.95 -3.28 0.82
N ASN A 74 4.86 -2.77 -0.01
CA ASN A 74 5.00 -1.34 -0.23
C ASN A 74 4.17 -0.92 -1.42
N TYR A 75 3.50 0.22 -1.30
CA TYR A 75 2.68 0.79 -2.37
C TYR A 75 3.42 1.98 -2.97
N ILE A 76 3.57 1.97 -4.29
CA ILE A 76 4.31 2.99 -5.02
C ILE A 76 3.35 3.82 -5.86
N SER A 77 3.45 5.12 -5.76
CA SER A 77 2.57 6.05 -6.48
C SER A 77 2.86 6.04 -7.96
N VAL A 78 1.82 5.87 -8.77
CA VAL A 78 1.91 5.92 -10.23
C VAL A 78 0.74 6.75 -10.78
N PRO A 79 0.91 7.37 -11.95
CA PRO A 79 -0.18 8.15 -12.54
C PRO A 79 -1.31 7.30 -13.11
N SER A 80 -1.04 6.04 -13.46
CA SER A 80 -2.05 5.15 -14.02
C SER A 80 -1.69 3.71 -13.72
N VAL A 81 -2.54 3.06 -12.93
CA VAL A 81 -2.37 1.64 -12.64
C VAL A 81 -2.51 0.81 -13.91
N SER A 82 -3.44 1.20 -14.80
CA SER A 82 -3.63 0.49 -16.06
C SER A 82 -2.35 0.47 -16.90
N GLU A 83 -1.74 1.65 -17.08
CA GLU A 83 -0.53 1.77 -17.89
C GLU A 83 0.66 1.07 -17.23
N PHE A 84 0.80 1.24 -15.92
CA PHE A 84 1.95 0.66 -15.21
C PHE A 84 1.83 -0.86 -15.10
N SER A 85 0.61 -1.40 -15.05
CA SER A 85 0.42 -2.85 -15.10
C SER A 85 1.00 -3.44 -16.39
N VAL A 86 0.77 -2.76 -17.50
CA VAL A 86 1.34 -3.20 -18.79
C VAL A 86 2.87 -3.12 -18.74
N LYS A 87 3.40 -2.02 -18.20
CA LYS A 87 4.86 -1.85 -18.10
C LYS A 87 5.51 -2.90 -17.20
N VAL A 88 4.85 -3.27 -16.10
CA VAL A 88 5.35 -4.32 -15.21
C VAL A 88 5.58 -5.60 -16.01
N GLN A 89 4.60 -6.00 -16.80
CA GLN A 89 4.71 -7.22 -17.59
C GLN A 89 5.77 -7.13 -18.68
N LYS A 90 5.86 -5.98 -19.34
CA LYS A 90 6.87 -5.78 -20.38
C LYS A 90 8.29 -5.84 -19.85
N LEU A 91 8.47 -5.43 -18.58
CA LEU A 91 9.79 -5.39 -17.97
C LEU A 91 10.14 -6.67 -17.22
N GLY A 92 9.31 -7.70 -17.32
CA GLY A 92 9.61 -9.00 -16.75
C GLY A 92 8.98 -9.29 -15.41
N GLY A 93 8.16 -8.37 -14.91
CA GLY A 93 7.42 -8.59 -13.68
C GLY A 93 6.09 -9.28 -13.94
N THR A 94 5.30 -9.41 -12.88
CA THR A 94 4.01 -10.10 -12.93
C THR A 94 2.95 -9.26 -12.24
N VAL A 95 1.75 -9.21 -12.80
CA VAL A 95 0.60 -8.62 -12.12
C VAL A 95 -0.15 -9.75 -11.44
N CYS A 96 -0.13 -9.76 -10.11
CA CYS A 96 -0.75 -10.84 -9.32
C CYS A 96 -2.22 -10.55 -9.03
N LYS A 97 -2.53 -9.28 -8.75
CA LYS A 97 -3.90 -8.84 -8.56
C LYS A 97 -4.09 -7.62 -9.46
N PRO A 98 -5.03 -7.71 -10.43
CA PRO A 98 -5.20 -6.62 -11.39
C PRO A 98 -5.82 -5.38 -10.75
N LYS A 99 -5.90 -4.31 -11.51
CA LYS A 99 -6.45 -3.02 -11.08
C LYS A 99 -7.74 -3.23 -10.29
N THR A 100 -7.74 -2.74 -9.07
CA THR A 100 -8.84 -2.88 -8.12
C THR A 100 -9.13 -1.52 -7.52
N ALA A 101 -10.41 -1.17 -7.44
CA ALA A 101 -10.80 0.12 -6.87
C ALA A 101 -10.85 0.06 -5.35
N VAL A 102 -10.37 1.14 -4.72
CA VAL A 102 -10.72 1.47 -3.35
C VAL A 102 -11.62 2.67 -3.49
N PRO A 103 -12.94 2.49 -3.36
CA PRO A 103 -13.89 3.54 -3.71
C PRO A 103 -13.57 4.89 -3.05
N THR A 104 -13.68 5.94 -3.83
CA THR A 104 -13.42 7.34 -3.46
C THR A 104 -11.97 7.65 -3.13
N MET A 105 -11.07 6.67 -3.20
CA MET A 105 -9.66 6.89 -2.86
C MET A 105 -8.73 6.67 -4.05
N GLY A 106 -8.88 5.56 -4.77
CA GLY A 106 -8.00 5.27 -5.88
C GLY A 106 -8.08 3.85 -6.35
N TYR A 107 -7.03 3.44 -7.08
CA TYR A 107 -6.90 2.10 -7.62
C TYR A 107 -5.55 1.53 -7.25
N PHE A 108 -5.49 0.22 -7.14
CA PHE A 108 -4.21 -0.45 -6.91
C PHE A 108 -4.14 -1.74 -7.72
N ALA A 109 -2.92 -2.21 -7.91
CA ALA A 109 -2.65 -3.54 -8.41
C ALA A 109 -1.50 -4.12 -7.61
N VAL A 110 -1.52 -5.42 -7.37
CA VAL A 110 -0.44 -6.10 -6.67
C VAL A 110 0.42 -6.81 -7.70
N CYS A 111 1.73 -6.61 -7.60
CA CYS A 111 2.67 -7.08 -8.61
C CYS A 111 3.85 -7.78 -7.96
N ARG A 112 4.67 -8.42 -8.81
CA ARG A 112 5.97 -8.95 -8.41
C ARG A 112 7.03 -8.45 -9.36
N ASP A 113 8.19 -8.15 -8.81
CA ASP A 113 9.32 -7.70 -9.63
C ASP A 113 10.06 -8.92 -10.21
N THR A 114 11.18 -8.68 -10.87
CA THR A 114 11.96 -9.75 -11.51
C THR A 114 12.61 -10.69 -10.51
N GLU A 115 12.67 -10.31 -9.25
CA GLU A 115 13.24 -11.11 -8.18
C GLU A 115 12.17 -11.75 -7.29
N ASN A 116 10.93 -11.73 -7.78
CA ASN A 116 9.78 -12.34 -7.10
C ASN A 116 9.39 -11.63 -5.80
N ASN A 117 9.74 -10.34 -5.67
CA ASN A 117 9.31 -9.53 -4.53
C ASN A 117 7.97 -8.89 -4.83
N GLU A 118 7.07 -8.94 -3.86
CA GLU A 118 5.75 -8.32 -4.01
C GLU A 118 5.82 -6.82 -3.75
N PHE A 119 5.14 -6.06 -4.58
CA PHE A 119 4.90 -4.63 -4.38
C PHE A 119 3.55 -4.29 -4.97
N ALA A 120 3.04 -3.11 -4.64
CA ALA A 120 1.79 -2.66 -5.22
C ALA A 120 1.99 -1.30 -5.86
N ILE A 121 1.20 -1.01 -6.89
CA ILE A 121 1.15 0.31 -7.52
C ILE A 121 -0.18 0.94 -7.16
N TRP A 122 -0.15 2.26 -6.93
CA TRP A 122 -1.30 3.00 -6.43
C TRP A 122 -1.54 4.25 -7.27
N GLU A 123 -2.78 4.41 -7.71
CA GLU A 123 -3.22 5.59 -8.45
C GLU A 123 -4.29 6.30 -7.62
N MET A 124 -4.02 7.54 -7.24
CA MET A 124 -4.96 8.32 -6.46
C MET A 124 -6.08 8.82 -7.37
N ASP A 125 -7.33 8.60 -6.98
CA ASP A 125 -8.48 9.03 -7.76
C ASP A 125 -9.71 9.06 -6.86
N GLU A 126 -10.18 10.28 -6.58
CA GLU A 126 -11.35 10.47 -5.72
C GLU A 126 -12.64 9.99 -6.37
N GLN A 127 -12.61 9.73 -7.67
CA GLN A 127 -13.75 9.23 -8.42
C GLN A 127 -13.73 7.71 -8.56
N ALA A 128 -12.80 7.02 -7.92
CA ALA A 128 -12.70 5.56 -8.02
C ALA A 128 -13.98 4.90 -7.53
N LYS A 129 -14.40 3.86 -8.27
CA LYS A 129 -15.63 3.13 -7.95
C LYS A 129 -15.35 1.65 -7.84
#